data_949b74c7aac2d99ea7103fc25bbca2c8
#
_entry.id   949b74c7aac2d99ea7103fc25bbca2c8
#
_cell.length_a   1.000
_cell.length_b   1.000
_cell.length_c   1.000
_cell.angle_alpha   90.00
_cell.angle_beta   90.00
_cell.angle_gamma   90.00
#
_symmetry.space_group_name_H-M   'P 1'
#
loop_
_entity.id
_entity.type
_entity.pdbx_description
1 polymer ?
#
loop_
_entity_poly.entity_id
_entity_poly.type
_entity_poly.pdbx_seq_one_letter_code
_entity_poly.pdbx_strand_id
1 'polypeptide(L)'
;MTQYRENLRRVTDLLTHRREEAERIAALHTETLHAKSARAAEIDRALAGTAMRVFGAATSGGDVAAKVAEIRAESEALRRERHAILASLGLPADYTTPHYTCPKCG
;
A
#
# COMPACT_ATOMS: atom_id res chain seq x y z
N MET A 1 33.58 -14.37 17.47
CA MET A 1 32.38 -15.12 17.05
C MET A 1 31.11 -14.60 17.68
N THR A 2 31.06 -14.55 18.99
CA THR A 2 29.89 -14.04 19.72
C THR A 2 29.61 -12.59 19.38
N GLN A 3 30.64 -11.77 19.28
CA GLN A 3 30.50 -10.34 18.96
C GLN A 3 29.94 -10.11 17.56
N TYR A 4 30.32 -10.95 16.59
CA TYR A 4 29.78 -10.87 15.24
C TYR A 4 28.27 -11.14 15.23
N ARG A 5 27.83 -12.16 15.97
CA ARG A 5 26.40 -12.50 16.07
C ARG A 5 25.61 -11.39 16.74
N GLU A 6 26.15 -10.79 17.78
CA GLU A 6 25.51 -9.67 18.47
C GLU A 6 25.38 -8.46 17.56
N ASN A 7 26.44 -8.15 16.78
CA ASN A 7 26.40 -7.03 15.84
C ASN A 7 25.38 -7.28 14.73
N LEU A 8 25.33 -8.51 14.22
CA LEU A 8 24.34 -8.87 13.18
C LEU A 8 22.93 -8.75 13.72
N ARG A 9 22.69 -9.19 14.96
CA ARG A 9 21.38 -9.07 15.60
C ARG A 9 20.97 -7.61 15.76
N ARG A 10 21.89 -6.76 16.19
CA ARG A 10 21.64 -5.32 16.34
C ARG A 10 21.23 -4.68 15.02
N VAL A 11 21.94 -5.02 13.95
CA VAL A 11 21.63 -4.48 12.61
C VAL A 11 20.26 -4.97 12.16
N THR A 12 19.96 -6.25 12.36
CA THR A 12 18.67 -6.83 12.00
C THR A 12 17.54 -6.18 12.78
N ASP A 13 17.71 -6.01 14.08
CA ASP A 13 16.72 -5.37 14.95
C ASP A 13 16.48 -3.91 14.55
N LEU A 14 17.56 -3.19 14.20
CA LEU A 14 17.45 -1.80 13.77
C LEU A 14 16.68 -1.69 12.45
N LEU A 15 16.97 -2.57 11.49
CA LEU A 15 16.25 -2.60 10.21
C LEU A 15 14.79 -2.94 10.39
N THR A 16 14.47 -3.88 11.26
CA THR A 16 13.11 -4.25 11.59
C THR A 16 12.38 -3.07 12.23
N HIS A 17 13.02 -2.39 13.16
CA HIS A 17 12.44 -1.22 13.81
C HIS A 17 12.15 -0.09 12.82
N ARG A 18 13.06 0.18 11.89
CA ARG A 18 12.85 1.18 10.84
C ARG A 18 11.69 0.84 9.93
N ARG A 19 11.54 -0.45 9.61
CA ARG A 19 10.42 -0.90 8.78
C ARG A 19 9.09 -0.70 9.51
N GLU A 20 9.02 -1.10 10.77
CA GLU A 20 7.82 -0.93 11.59
C GLU A 20 7.47 0.55 11.74
N GLU A 21 8.46 1.40 11.92
CA GLU A 21 8.27 2.85 12.01
C GLU A 21 7.70 3.41 10.71
N ALA A 22 8.26 3.00 9.56
CA ALA A 22 7.78 3.45 8.25
C ALA A 22 6.33 3.00 8.01
N GLU A 23 6.02 1.77 8.37
CA GLU A 23 4.66 1.23 8.23
C GLU A 23 3.68 1.95 9.15
N ARG A 24 4.11 2.28 10.36
CA ARG A 24 3.29 3.02 11.33
C ARG A 24 2.97 4.42 10.82
N ILE A 25 3.96 5.11 10.27
CA ILE A 25 3.77 6.45 9.69
C ILE A 25 2.80 6.37 8.50
N ALA A 26 2.99 5.39 7.62
CA ALA A 26 2.10 5.19 6.48
C ALA A 26 0.66 4.93 6.92
N ALA A 27 0.47 4.14 7.98
CA ALA A 27 -0.86 3.87 8.52
C ALA A 27 -1.51 5.13 9.08
N LEU A 28 -0.75 5.98 9.78
CA LEU A 28 -1.25 7.27 10.28
C LEU A 28 -1.63 8.19 9.14
N HIS A 29 -0.83 8.23 8.07
CA HIS A 29 -1.15 9.01 6.87
C HIS A 29 -2.42 8.50 6.20
N THR A 30 -2.61 7.19 6.15
CA THR A 30 -3.83 6.59 5.60
C THR A 30 -5.05 7.00 6.41
N GLU A 31 -4.96 6.97 7.74
CA GLU A 31 -6.04 7.44 8.60
C GLU A 31 -6.36 8.90 8.36
N THR A 32 -5.33 9.73 8.21
CA THR A 32 -5.49 11.16 7.93
C THR A 32 -6.20 11.38 6.60
N LEU A 33 -5.79 10.62 5.57
CA LEU A 33 -6.42 10.70 4.25
C LEU A 33 -7.90 10.33 4.34
N HIS A 34 -8.22 9.24 5.05
CA HIS A 34 -9.61 8.77 5.21
C HIS A 34 -10.47 9.77 5.99
N ALA A 35 -9.86 10.46 6.96
CA ALA A 35 -10.56 11.51 7.70
C ALA A 35 -10.87 12.72 6.82
N LYS A 36 -10.01 13.01 5.84
CA LYS A 36 -10.19 14.13 4.92
C LYS A 36 -11.08 13.79 3.72
N SER A 37 -11.17 12.52 3.36
CA SER A 37 -11.93 12.08 2.19
C SER A 37 -12.56 10.72 2.44
N ALA A 38 -13.89 10.72 2.61
CA ALA A 38 -14.66 9.47 2.73
C ALA A 38 -14.54 8.64 1.45
N ARG A 39 -14.44 9.30 0.29
CA ARG A 39 -14.27 8.60 -1.00
C ARG A 39 -12.95 7.85 -1.05
N ALA A 40 -11.86 8.43 -0.52
CA ALA A 40 -10.57 7.75 -0.44
C ALA A 40 -10.67 6.47 0.40
N ALA A 41 -11.43 6.49 1.49
CA ALA A 41 -11.65 5.31 2.32
C ALA A 41 -12.42 4.22 1.55
N GLU A 42 -13.42 4.60 0.76
CA GLU A 42 -14.16 3.66 -0.08
C GLU A 42 -13.26 3.03 -1.14
N ILE A 43 -12.44 3.85 -1.79
CA ILE A 43 -11.48 3.39 -2.80
C ILE A 43 -10.50 2.39 -2.19
N ASP A 44 -9.94 2.69 -1.03
CA ASP A 44 -8.97 1.83 -0.39
C ASP A 44 -9.59 0.48 0.01
N ARG A 45 -10.84 0.48 0.46
CA ARG A 45 -11.57 -0.77 0.72
C ARG A 45 -11.77 -1.59 -0.55
N ALA A 46 -12.16 -0.94 -1.64
CA ALA A 46 -12.36 -1.61 -2.92
C ALA A 46 -11.05 -2.20 -3.45
N LEU A 47 -9.95 -1.45 -3.35
CA LEU A 47 -8.63 -1.92 -3.78
C LEU A 47 -8.14 -3.09 -2.92
N ALA A 48 -8.40 -3.06 -1.62
CA ALA A 48 -8.03 -4.16 -0.72
C ALA A 48 -8.77 -5.45 -1.08
N GLY A 49 -9.98 -5.36 -1.61
CA GLY A 49 -10.76 -6.52 -2.02
C GLY A 49 -10.44 -7.07 -3.40
N THR A 50 -9.57 -6.41 -4.16
CA THR A 50 -9.27 -6.77 -5.55
C THR A 50 -8.70 -8.19 -5.69
N ALA A 51 -7.79 -8.58 -4.80
CA ALA A 51 -7.17 -9.92 -4.84
C ALA A 51 -8.23 -11.02 -4.68
N MET A 52 -9.18 -10.83 -3.79
CA MET A 52 -10.26 -11.81 -3.59
C MET A 52 -11.19 -11.87 -4.81
N ARG A 53 -11.44 -10.74 -5.46
CA ARG A 53 -12.24 -10.70 -6.69
C ARG A 53 -11.55 -11.45 -7.82
N VAL A 54 -10.24 -11.25 -7.97
CA VAL A 54 -9.44 -11.96 -8.99
C VAL A 54 -9.46 -13.46 -8.73
N PHE A 55 -9.29 -13.87 -7.48
CA PHE A 55 -9.36 -15.28 -7.10
C PHE A 55 -10.74 -15.87 -7.42
N GLY A 56 -11.81 -15.16 -7.07
CA GLY A 56 -13.17 -15.59 -7.37
C GLY A 56 -13.42 -15.71 -8.87
N ALA A 57 -12.93 -14.78 -9.67
CA ALA A 57 -13.04 -14.82 -11.12
C ALA A 57 -12.29 -16.04 -11.69
N ALA A 58 -11.10 -16.31 -11.17
CA ALA A 58 -10.27 -17.43 -11.63
C ALA A 58 -10.93 -18.80 -11.35
N THR A 59 -11.74 -18.90 -10.30
CA THR A 59 -12.37 -20.16 -9.88
C THR A 59 -13.81 -20.30 -10.34
N SER A 60 -14.42 -19.25 -10.89
CA SER A 60 -15.85 -19.28 -11.28
C SER A 60 -16.11 -19.89 -12.65
N GLY A 61 -15.07 -20.14 -13.45
CA GLY A 61 -15.20 -20.62 -14.81
C GLY A 61 -15.61 -19.52 -15.79
N GLY A 62 -15.80 -19.88 -17.06
CA GLY A 62 -16.10 -18.94 -18.13
C GLY A 62 -14.85 -18.22 -18.61
N ASP A 63 -14.99 -17.02 -19.16
CA ASP A 63 -13.87 -16.25 -19.68
C ASP A 63 -13.15 -15.52 -18.53
N VAL A 64 -12.20 -16.24 -17.91
CA VAL A 64 -11.42 -15.75 -16.79
C VAL A 64 -10.59 -14.52 -17.19
N ALA A 65 -9.98 -14.56 -18.38
CA ALA A 65 -9.14 -13.45 -18.85
C ALA A 65 -9.94 -12.15 -18.96
N ALA A 66 -11.15 -12.20 -19.51
CA ALA A 66 -12.00 -11.03 -19.61
C ALA A 66 -12.43 -10.50 -18.24
N LYS A 67 -12.79 -11.39 -17.32
CA LYS A 67 -13.16 -11.02 -15.95
C LYS A 67 -12.00 -10.35 -15.20
N VAL A 68 -10.81 -10.91 -15.31
CA VAL A 68 -9.63 -10.34 -14.68
C VAL A 68 -9.27 -8.99 -15.29
N ALA A 69 -9.36 -8.86 -16.61
CA ALA A 69 -9.12 -7.59 -17.29
C ALA A 69 -10.09 -6.50 -16.82
N GLU A 70 -11.37 -6.84 -16.65
CA GLU A 70 -12.37 -5.91 -16.13
C GLU A 70 -12.03 -5.44 -14.70
N ILE A 71 -11.64 -6.37 -13.82
CA ILE A 71 -11.27 -6.04 -12.46
C ILE A 71 -10.04 -5.13 -12.44
N ARG A 72 -9.05 -5.41 -13.28
CA ARG A 72 -7.85 -4.57 -13.39
C ARG A 72 -8.18 -3.16 -13.87
N ALA A 73 -9.07 -3.05 -14.86
CA ALA A 73 -9.48 -1.74 -15.37
C ALA A 73 -10.18 -0.92 -14.29
N GLU A 74 -11.07 -1.54 -13.51
CA GLU A 74 -11.72 -0.89 -12.38
C GLU A 74 -10.69 -0.43 -11.34
N SER A 75 -9.73 -1.30 -11.01
CA SER A 75 -8.69 -0.98 -10.03
C SER A 75 -7.83 0.19 -10.48
N GLU A 76 -7.46 0.24 -11.76
CA GLU A 76 -6.70 1.35 -12.31
C GLU A 76 -7.48 2.66 -12.27
N ALA A 77 -8.78 2.61 -12.57
CA ALA A 77 -9.64 3.79 -12.49
C ALA A 77 -9.71 4.31 -11.04
N LEU A 78 -9.83 3.40 -10.07
CA LEU A 78 -9.86 3.75 -8.65
C LEU A 78 -8.53 4.36 -8.21
N ARG A 79 -7.41 3.83 -8.67
CA ARG A 79 -6.10 4.38 -8.36
C ARG A 79 -5.92 5.77 -8.93
N ARG A 80 -6.40 6.02 -10.12
CA ARG A 80 -6.36 7.36 -10.73
C ARG A 80 -7.22 8.34 -9.93
N GLU A 81 -8.39 7.91 -9.52
CA GLU A 81 -9.26 8.76 -8.69
C GLU A 81 -8.59 9.07 -7.35
N ARG A 82 -7.97 8.08 -6.72
CA ARG A 82 -7.22 8.24 -5.47
C ARG A 82 -6.08 9.25 -5.63
N HIS A 83 -5.35 9.14 -6.72
CA HIS A 83 -4.26 10.06 -7.03
C HIS A 83 -4.77 11.50 -7.16
N ALA A 84 -5.89 11.68 -7.84
CA ALA A 84 -6.52 12.99 -7.99
C ALA A 84 -6.99 13.56 -6.64
N ILE A 85 -7.50 12.72 -5.74
CA ILE A 85 -7.90 13.14 -4.40
C ILE A 85 -6.68 13.63 -3.61
N LEU A 86 -5.58 12.87 -3.63
CA LEU A 86 -4.35 13.28 -2.97
C LEU A 86 -3.87 14.63 -3.48
N ALA A 87 -3.85 14.81 -4.80
CA ALA A 87 -3.44 16.07 -5.42
C ALA A 87 -4.35 17.23 -5.00
N SER A 88 -5.66 17.00 -4.95
CA SER A 88 -6.62 18.04 -4.55
C SER A 88 -6.45 18.47 -3.09
N LEU A 89 -5.95 17.59 -2.25
CA LEU A 89 -5.69 17.88 -0.84
C LEU A 89 -4.28 18.47 -0.61
N GLY A 90 -3.49 18.61 -1.67
CA GLY A 90 -2.13 19.10 -1.57
C GLY A 90 -1.15 18.08 -0.99
N LEU A 91 -1.48 16.80 -1.07
CA LEU A 91 -0.66 15.71 -0.53
C LEU A 91 0.14 15.05 -1.65
N PRO A 92 1.37 14.56 -1.35
CA PRO A 92 2.14 13.86 -2.37
C PRO A 92 1.49 12.54 -2.79
N ALA A 93 1.78 12.08 -4.00
CA ALA A 93 1.20 10.85 -4.54
C ALA A 93 1.54 9.62 -3.70
N ASP A 94 2.69 9.63 -3.04
CA ASP A 94 3.16 8.53 -2.19
C ASP A 94 2.92 8.76 -0.69
N TYR A 95 1.98 9.65 -0.36
CA TYR A 95 1.70 10.04 1.02
C TYR A 95 1.44 8.85 1.96
N THR A 96 0.73 7.83 1.49
CA THR A 96 0.38 6.65 2.27
C THR A 96 1.30 5.45 2.03
N THR A 97 2.37 5.63 1.26
CA THR A 97 3.33 4.57 0.96
C THR A 97 4.43 4.56 2.02
N PRO A 98 4.73 3.39 2.61
CA PRO A 98 5.86 3.31 3.55
C PRO A 98 7.18 3.58 2.85
N HIS A 99 8.03 4.39 3.46
CA HIS A 99 9.36 4.70 2.93
C HIS A 99 10.40 3.99 3.79
N TYR A 100 10.90 2.87 3.28
CA TYR A 100 11.87 2.03 4.00
C TYR A 100 13.31 2.46 3.83
N THR A 101 13.60 3.23 2.79
CA THR A 101 14.97 3.67 2.51
C THR A 101 15.35 4.87 3.35
N CYS A 102 16.59 4.82 3.87
CA CYS A 102 17.16 5.96 4.54
C CYS A 102 17.36 7.10 3.53
N PRO A 103 16.93 8.35 3.82
CA PRO A 103 17.12 9.47 2.89
C PRO A 103 18.59 9.71 2.52
N LYS A 104 19.53 9.33 3.40
CA LYS A 104 20.96 9.47 3.13
C LYS A 104 21.55 8.33 2.32
N CYS A 105 20.86 7.19 2.27
CA CYS A 105 21.32 5.98 1.60
C CYS A 105 20.58 5.70 0.31
N GLY A 106 19.42 6.29 0.14
CA GLY A 106 18.58 6.12 -1.04
C GLY A 106 18.90 7.10 -2.15
#